data_10c4d78f5b558587a9c2afb8e314529d
#
_entry.id   10c4d78f5b558587a9c2afb8e314529d
#
_cell.length_a   1.000
_cell.length_b   1.000
_cell.length_c   1.000
_cell.angle_alpha   90.00
_cell.angle_beta   90.00
_cell.angle_gamma   90.00
#
_symmetry.space_group_name_H-M   'P 1'
#
loop_
_entity.id
_entity.type
_entity.pdbx_description
1 polymer ?
#
loop_
_entity_poly.entity_id
_entity_poly.type
_entity_poly.pdbx_seq_one_letter_code
_entity_poly.pdbx_strand_id
1 'polypeptide(L)'
;MGKINAVITGVGGYVPDYILNNEELSRMVDTNDEWITTRVGIKERRILTEEGLGTSYLARKAAKQLIQKTGVDPDTIDALIVTTTTPDYKFPSTASIVLGKLGLKNAFAFDFSAACCGFLYTLDVAASMIQSGRYKKIIVIGADKMSSLVDYTDRATCVLFGDGAGAVLVEATEEENVGVQNSYLRTDGQGLPFLHMKAGGSVCPPSHFTVDHRLHYLYQEGRTVFRYAVTDMSNDVLKILEMNNLTADDVNWVIPHEANLRIIEAVTKRAGIPLDKVVVNIDHYGNTSAATIPLALWDAESKLKKGDNVIFTAFGAGFVHGASFYKWAYDGAAYGK
;
A
#
# COMPACT_ATOMS: atom_id res chain seq x y z
N MET A 1 -23.23 22.35 12.58
CA MET A 1 -21.86 21.86 12.69
C MET A 1 -21.21 22.01 11.33
N GLY A 2 -20.00 22.59 11.24
CA GLY A 2 -19.25 22.67 9.98
C GLY A 2 -18.97 21.28 9.43
N LYS A 3 -18.67 21.18 8.14
CA LYS A 3 -18.28 19.90 7.50
C LYS A 3 -16.91 19.49 8.07
N ILE A 4 -16.85 18.30 8.67
CA ILE A 4 -15.57 17.72 9.13
C ILE A 4 -14.90 17.05 7.94
N ASN A 5 -13.64 17.37 7.68
CA ASN A 5 -12.79 16.72 6.70
C ASN A 5 -11.74 15.84 7.39
N ALA A 6 -11.22 14.85 6.67
CA ALA A 6 -10.18 13.95 7.13
C ALA A 6 -8.89 14.23 6.37
N VAL A 7 -7.83 14.57 7.10
CA VAL A 7 -6.53 14.94 6.53
C VAL A 7 -5.42 14.04 7.05
N ILE A 8 -4.47 13.69 6.20
CA ILE A 8 -3.19 13.14 6.61
C ILE A 8 -2.37 14.28 7.21
N THR A 9 -1.86 14.10 8.43
CA THR A 9 -1.04 15.07 9.15
C THR A 9 0.38 14.61 9.38
N GLY A 10 0.69 13.37 9.00
CA GLY A 10 2.03 12.82 9.06
C GLY A 10 2.11 11.46 8.39
N VAL A 11 3.31 11.13 7.93
CA VAL A 11 3.64 9.87 7.26
C VAL A 11 4.82 9.22 7.97
N GLY A 12 4.79 7.92 8.16
CA GLY A 12 5.88 7.12 8.68
C GLY A 12 6.13 5.88 7.83
N GLY A 13 7.33 5.37 7.84
CA GLY A 13 7.67 4.18 7.06
C GLY A 13 8.72 3.31 7.71
N TYR A 14 8.79 2.07 7.28
CA TYR A 14 9.84 1.14 7.63
C TYR A 14 10.01 0.09 6.55
N VAL A 15 11.24 -0.14 6.15
CA VAL A 15 11.65 -1.26 5.31
C VAL A 15 12.78 -2.02 6.02
N PRO A 16 12.89 -3.34 5.85
CA PRO A 16 14.00 -4.13 6.42
C PRO A 16 15.37 -3.70 5.91
N ASP A 17 16.41 -3.97 6.69
CA ASP A 17 17.79 -3.61 6.35
C ASP A 17 18.37 -4.51 5.25
N TYR A 18 17.96 -5.80 5.22
CA TYR A 18 18.47 -6.75 4.24
C TYR A 18 17.96 -6.44 2.83
N ILE A 19 18.90 -6.29 1.91
CA ILE A 19 18.65 -5.99 0.49
C ILE A 19 18.86 -7.28 -0.31
N LEU A 20 17.79 -7.77 -0.94
CA LEU A 20 17.85 -8.82 -1.95
C LEU A 20 17.91 -8.16 -3.34
N ASN A 21 19.10 -8.09 -3.92
CA ASN A 21 19.30 -7.51 -5.24
C ASN A 21 19.12 -8.55 -6.39
N ASN A 22 19.12 -8.06 -7.63
CA ASN A 22 18.92 -8.92 -8.80
C ASN A 22 20.07 -9.91 -9.03
N GLU A 23 21.30 -9.56 -8.66
CA GLU A 23 22.45 -10.47 -8.75
C GLU A 23 22.28 -11.69 -7.82
N GLU A 24 21.84 -11.47 -6.60
CA GLU A 24 21.56 -12.55 -5.65
C GLU A 24 20.40 -13.44 -6.12
N LEU A 25 19.33 -12.84 -6.64
CA LEU A 25 18.20 -13.59 -7.23
C LEU A 25 18.64 -14.46 -8.42
N SER A 26 19.59 -14.00 -9.22
CA SER A 26 20.10 -14.77 -10.37
C SER A 26 20.83 -16.06 -9.97
N ARG A 27 21.21 -16.19 -8.70
CA ARG A 27 21.77 -17.42 -8.13
C ARG A 27 20.71 -18.42 -7.67
N MET A 28 19.46 -17.96 -7.50
CA MET A 28 18.33 -18.78 -7.03
C MET A 28 17.48 -19.31 -8.18
N VAL A 29 17.26 -18.47 -9.21
CA VAL A 29 16.41 -18.78 -10.37
C VAL A 29 17.07 -18.32 -11.67
N ASP A 30 16.67 -18.90 -12.79
CA ASP A 30 17.16 -18.55 -14.14
C ASP A 30 16.66 -17.14 -14.56
N THR A 31 17.41 -16.09 -14.12
CA THR A 31 17.14 -14.67 -14.39
C THR A 31 18.43 -13.86 -14.40
N ASN A 32 18.34 -12.58 -14.72
CA ASN A 32 19.45 -11.63 -14.60
C ASN A 32 18.91 -10.20 -14.37
N ASP A 33 19.81 -9.29 -13.99
CA ASP A 33 19.46 -7.89 -13.70
C ASP A 33 18.81 -7.18 -14.88
N GLU A 34 19.34 -7.35 -16.11
CA GLU A 34 18.78 -6.73 -17.32
C GLU A 34 17.35 -7.17 -17.57
N TRP A 35 17.07 -8.48 -17.45
CA TRP A 35 15.73 -9.02 -17.63
C TRP A 35 14.73 -8.47 -16.62
N ILE A 36 15.10 -8.44 -15.31
CA ILE A 36 14.22 -7.95 -14.24
C ILE A 36 13.98 -6.45 -14.41
N THR A 37 15.04 -5.66 -14.55
CA THR A 37 14.96 -4.19 -14.66
C THR A 37 14.14 -3.76 -15.88
N THR A 38 14.36 -4.40 -17.03
CA THR A 38 13.64 -4.07 -18.27
C THR A 38 12.15 -4.47 -18.19
N ARG A 39 11.83 -5.57 -17.49
CA ARG A 39 10.47 -6.12 -17.44
C ARG A 39 9.61 -5.47 -16.38
N VAL A 40 10.18 -5.14 -15.23
CA VAL A 40 9.41 -4.70 -14.06
C VAL A 40 9.94 -3.44 -13.39
N GLY A 41 11.16 -3.00 -13.71
CA GLY A 41 11.78 -1.80 -13.15
C GLY A 41 12.46 -2.02 -11.81
N ILE A 42 12.48 -3.24 -11.27
CA ILE A 42 12.99 -3.55 -9.93
C ILE A 42 14.49 -3.85 -9.99
N LYS A 43 15.28 -3.22 -9.12
CA LYS A 43 16.71 -3.47 -8.94
C LYS A 43 16.99 -4.25 -7.66
N GLU A 44 16.26 -3.91 -6.61
CA GLU A 44 16.38 -4.53 -5.29
C GLU A 44 15.02 -4.57 -4.58
N ARG A 45 14.95 -5.37 -3.51
CA ARG A 45 13.80 -5.42 -2.59
C ARG A 45 14.31 -5.64 -1.18
N ARG A 46 13.53 -5.19 -0.21
CA ARG A 46 13.83 -5.33 1.21
C ARG A 46 13.13 -6.56 1.75
N ILE A 47 13.85 -7.38 2.51
CA ILE A 47 13.33 -8.66 3.03
C ILE A 47 13.55 -8.74 4.54
N LEU A 48 12.49 -9.06 5.28
CA LEU A 48 12.56 -9.31 6.72
C LEU A 48 13.01 -10.75 6.97
N THR A 49 14.30 -10.92 7.25
CA THR A 49 14.96 -12.23 7.38
C THR A 49 14.92 -12.80 8.80
N GLU A 50 14.68 -11.96 9.81
CA GLU A 50 14.71 -12.38 11.20
C GLU A 50 13.56 -13.35 11.52
N GLU A 51 13.92 -14.50 12.08
CA GLU A 51 12.93 -15.51 12.52
C GLU A 51 12.00 -14.97 13.61
N GLY A 52 10.75 -15.39 13.56
CA GLY A 52 9.73 -15.01 14.55
C GLY A 52 9.20 -13.59 14.40
N LEU A 53 9.69 -12.82 13.40
CA LEU A 53 9.18 -11.51 13.07
C LEU A 53 8.26 -11.57 11.84
N GLY A 54 7.07 -10.99 11.97
CA GLY A 54 6.05 -10.94 10.95
C GLY A 54 5.65 -9.51 10.56
N THR A 55 4.55 -9.39 9.89
CA THR A 55 3.98 -8.12 9.42
C THR A 55 3.73 -7.13 10.56
N SER A 56 3.33 -7.62 11.76
CA SER A 56 3.16 -6.73 12.92
C SER A 56 4.45 -6.02 13.34
N TYR A 57 5.62 -6.62 13.11
CA TYR A 57 6.90 -5.96 13.37
C TYR A 57 7.11 -4.78 12.44
N LEU A 58 6.90 -4.97 11.13
CA LEU A 58 7.01 -3.92 10.10
C LEU A 58 6.03 -2.77 10.41
N ALA A 59 4.76 -3.11 10.60
CA ALA A 59 3.69 -2.16 10.91
C ALA A 59 3.98 -1.34 12.17
N ARG A 60 4.45 -2.00 13.25
CA ARG A 60 4.84 -1.33 14.49
C ARG A 60 6.00 -0.35 14.30
N LYS A 61 7.00 -0.72 13.49
CA LYS A 61 8.15 0.15 13.21
C LYS A 61 7.72 1.42 12.47
N ALA A 62 6.89 1.28 11.43
CA ALA A 62 6.36 2.41 10.68
C ALA A 62 5.49 3.33 11.56
N ALA A 63 4.57 2.76 12.35
CA ALA A 63 3.73 3.52 13.27
C ALA A 63 4.55 4.21 14.38
N LYS A 64 5.58 3.54 14.92
CA LYS A 64 6.48 4.14 15.92
C LYS A 64 7.22 5.35 15.34
N GLN A 65 7.74 5.23 14.12
CA GLN A 65 8.41 6.33 13.43
C GLN A 65 7.43 7.49 13.18
N LEU A 66 6.19 7.19 12.75
CA LEU A 66 5.12 8.17 12.59
C LEU A 66 4.85 8.95 13.88
N ILE A 67 4.59 8.24 15.00
CA ILE A 67 4.29 8.84 16.30
C ILE A 67 5.45 9.71 16.77
N GLN A 68 6.69 9.25 16.65
CA GLN A 68 7.89 9.99 17.04
C GLN A 68 8.08 11.27 16.20
N LYS A 69 7.84 11.18 14.89
CA LYS A 69 7.99 12.30 13.97
C LYS A 69 6.92 13.37 14.15
N THR A 70 5.68 12.97 14.32
CA THR A 70 4.56 13.91 14.50
C THR A 70 4.44 14.45 15.91
N GLY A 71 4.99 13.77 16.92
CA GLY A 71 4.81 14.10 18.33
C GLY A 71 3.36 13.92 18.80
N VAL A 72 2.53 13.18 18.05
CA VAL A 72 1.14 12.92 18.45
C VAL A 72 1.11 12.18 19.78
N ASP A 73 0.25 12.65 20.70
CA ASP A 73 0.02 11.96 21.97
C ASP A 73 -0.71 10.62 21.71
N PRO A 74 -0.07 9.46 22.03
CA PRO A 74 -0.65 8.14 21.83
C PRO A 74 -2.02 7.95 22.51
N ASP A 75 -2.27 8.62 23.62
CA ASP A 75 -3.53 8.51 24.36
C ASP A 75 -4.70 9.24 23.65
N THR A 76 -4.42 10.03 22.63
CA THR A 76 -5.43 10.71 21.79
C THR A 76 -5.83 9.96 20.53
N ILE A 77 -5.21 8.82 20.26
CA ILE A 77 -5.53 7.99 19.08
C ILE A 77 -6.82 7.20 19.36
N ASP A 78 -7.79 7.34 18.47
CA ASP A 78 -9.09 6.65 18.57
C ASP A 78 -9.06 5.24 17.97
N ALA A 79 -8.33 5.04 16.86
CA ALA A 79 -8.26 3.77 16.17
C ALA A 79 -6.90 3.54 15.49
N LEU A 80 -6.54 2.25 15.35
CA LEU A 80 -5.43 1.78 14.54
C LEU A 80 -5.93 0.71 13.57
N ILE A 81 -5.75 0.93 12.26
CA ILE A 81 -6.19 0.03 11.22
C ILE A 81 -4.96 -0.44 10.44
N VAL A 82 -4.77 -1.75 10.35
CA VAL A 82 -3.71 -2.35 9.50
C VAL A 82 -4.37 -3.00 8.30
N THR A 83 -3.91 -2.62 7.10
CA THR A 83 -4.26 -3.36 5.89
C THR A 83 -3.12 -4.26 5.48
N THR A 84 -3.42 -5.54 5.34
CA THR A 84 -2.42 -6.58 5.05
C THR A 84 -3.03 -7.81 4.38
N THR A 85 -2.22 -8.49 3.55
CA THR A 85 -2.49 -9.82 3.00
C THR A 85 -1.65 -10.91 3.68
N THR A 86 -0.73 -10.50 4.55
CA THR A 86 0.22 -11.37 5.27
C THR A 86 0.10 -11.20 6.77
N PRO A 87 -1.09 -11.38 7.38
CA PRO A 87 -1.24 -11.22 8.83
C PRO A 87 -0.36 -12.22 9.56
N ASP A 88 0.16 -11.85 10.74
CA ASP A 88 0.97 -12.74 11.58
C ASP A 88 0.20 -14.02 11.92
N TYR A 89 -1.08 -13.89 12.21
CA TYR A 89 -2.01 -14.97 12.54
C TYR A 89 -3.37 -14.72 11.91
N LYS A 90 -4.19 -15.77 11.77
CA LYS A 90 -5.60 -15.61 11.37
C LYS A 90 -6.39 -14.83 12.43
N PHE A 91 -6.05 -15.03 13.68
CA PHE A 91 -6.50 -14.28 14.85
C PHE A 91 -5.49 -14.48 15.99
N PRO A 92 -5.21 -13.46 16.84
CA PRO A 92 -5.76 -12.11 16.78
C PRO A 92 -5.32 -11.34 15.53
N SER A 93 -5.98 -10.20 15.24
CA SER A 93 -5.60 -9.34 14.11
C SER A 93 -4.19 -8.76 14.29
N THR A 94 -3.50 -8.49 13.19
CA THR A 94 -2.20 -7.81 13.17
C THR A 94 -2.29 -6.45 13.86
N ALA A 95 -3.36 -5.70 13.61
CA ALA A 95 -3.63 -4.41 14.24
C ALA A 95 -3.71 -4.50 15.77
N SER A 96 -4.36 -5.56 16.32
CA SER A 96 -4.44 -5.77 17.78
C SER A 96 -3.05 -6.02 18.38
N ILE A 97 -2.18 -6.75 17.68
CA ILE A 97 -0.81 -7.01 18.10
C ILE A 97 0.01 -5.71 18.09
N VAL A 98 -0.12 -4.91 17.02
CA VAL A 98 0.57 -3.63 16.87
C VAL A 98 0.12 -2.65 17.95
N LEU A 99 -1.18 -2.51 18.17
CA LEU A 99 -1.77 -1.65 19.19
C LEU A 99 -1.21 -1.96 20.58
N GLY A 100 -1.21 -3.25 20.97
CA GLY A 100 -0.68 -3.69 22.25
C GLY A 100 0.82 -3.40 22.41
N LYS A 101 1.61 -3.62 21.35
CA LYS A 101 3.05 -3.34 21.35
C LYS A 101 3.41 -1.84 21.32
N LEU A 102 2.51 -0.97 20.86
CA LEU A 102 2.66 0.49 20.89
C LEU A 102 2.12 1.10 22.19
N GLY A 103 1.32 0.35 22.97
CA GLY A 103 0.72 0.83 24.21
C GLY A 103 -0.42 1.83 24.01
N LEU A 104 -1.14 1.78 22.89
CA LEU A 104 -2.27 2.67 22.58
C LEU A 104 -3.50 2.24 23.38
N LYS A 105 -3.66 2.77 24.60
CA LYS A 105 -4.64 2.31 25.59
C LYS A 105 -6.09 2.67 25.26
N ASN A 106 -6.30 3.79 24.57
CA ASN A 106 -7.63 4.35 24.30
C ASN A 106 -8.15 3.99 22.89
N ALA A 107 -7.29 3.43 22.04
CA ALA A 107 -7.64 3.07 20.67
C ALA A 107 -8.25 1.66 20.57
N PHE A 108 -9.13 1.45 19.61
CA PHE A 108 -9.47 0.12 19.12
C PHE A 108 -8.72 -0.20 17.83
N ALA A 109 -8.64 -1.49 17.46
CA ALA A 109 -7.89 -1.89 16.28
C ALA A 109 -8.55 -3.05 15.53
N PHE A 110 -8.37 -3.07 14.20
CA PHE A 110 -8.78 -4.17 13.33
C PHE A 110 -7.94 -4.22 12.06
N ASP A 111 -7.88 -5.42 11.43
CA ASP A 111 -7.28 -5.59 10.12
C ASP A 111 -8.30 -5.34 9.02
N PHE A 112 -7.83 -4.78 7.90
CA PHE A 112 -8.58 -4.58 6.68
C PHE A 112 -7.96 -5.40 5.54
N SER A 113 -8.76 -6.06 4.71
CA SER A 113 -8.27 -6.87 3.61
C SER A 113 -8.86 -6.39 2.27
N ALA A 114 -8.00 -5.82 1.43
CA ALA A 114 -8.28 -5.49 0.03
C ALA A 114 -6.99 -5.59 -0.82
N ALA A 115 -6.15 -6.58 -0.51
CA ALA A 115 -4.89 -6.84 -1.21
C ALA A 115 -4.06 -5.54 -1.44
N CYS A 116 -3.49 -5.39 -2.64
CA CYS A 116 -2.68 -4.21 -2.97
C CYS A 116 -3.45 -2.87 -2.94
N CYS A 117 -4.78 -2.90 -3.04
CA CYS A 117 -5.63 -1.71 -2.86
C CYS A 117 -5.92 -1.39 -1.38
N GLY A 118 -5.40 -2.20 -0.47
CA GLY A 118 -5.75 -2.12 0.95
C GLY A 118 -5.59 -0.72 1.53
N PHE A 119 -4.46 -0.05 1.27
CA PHE A 119 -4.24 1.31 1.78
C PHE A 119 -5.29 2.30 1.25
N LEU A 120 -5.59 2.25 -0.05
CA LEU A 120 -6.56 3.14 -0.68
C LEU A 120 -7.96 2.99 -0.08
N TYR A 121 -8.42 1.75 0.06
CA TYR A 121 -9.72 1.43 0.67
C TYR A 121 -9.77 1.79 2.15
N THR A 122 -8.68 1.52 2.89
CA THR A 122 -8.62 1.81 4.33
C THR A 122 -8.57 3.30 4.62
N LEU A 123 -7.90 4.09 3.75
CA LEU A 123 -7.90 5.55 3.86
C LEU A 123 -9.31 6.13 3.70
N ASP A 124 -10.09 5.61 2.75
CA ASP A 124 -11.49 6.02 2.53
C ASP A 124 -12.39 5.65 3.72
N VAL A 125 -12.19 4.45 4.29
CA VAL A 125 -12.89 4.02 5.52
C VAL A 125 -12.52 4.93 6.70
N ALA A 126 -11.24 5.20 6.93
CA ALA A 126 -10.78 6.09 8.00
C ALA A 126 -11.34 7.51 7.84
N ALA A 127 -11.33 8.03 6.60
CA ALA A 127 -11.92 9.33 6.29
C ALA A 127 -13.42 9.37 6.62
N SER A 128 -14.17 8.33 6.22
CA SER A 128 -15.60 8.21 6.54
C SER A 128 -15.86 8.15 8.05
N MET A 129 -15.03 7.41 8.79
CA MET A 129 -15.12 7.33 10.26
C MET A 129 -14.90 8.70 10.91
N ILE A 130 -13.92 9.49 10.45
CA ILE A 130 -13.64 10.84 10.93
C ILE A 130 -14.77 11.80 10.54
N GLN A 131 -15.20 11.78 9.28
CA GLN A 131 -16.28 12.63 8.76
C GLN A 131 -17.63 12.39 9.45
N SER A 132 -17.84 11.21 10.04
CA SER A 132 -19.01 10.92 10.88
C SER A 132 -19.02 11.74 12.19
N GLY A 133 -17.93 12.39 12.54
CA GLY A 133 -17.75 13.15 13.78
C GLY A 133 -17.52 12.31 15.04
N ARG A 134 -17.44 10.97 14.91
CA ARG A 134 -17.28 10.04 16.05
C ARG A 134 -15.83 9.87 16.47
N TYR A 135 -14.90 9.97 15.53
CA TYR A 135 -13.45 9.77 15.74
C TYR A 135 -12.69 10.97 15.20
N LYS A 136 -11.55 11.25 15.80
CA LYS A 136 -10.74 12.42 15.45
C LYS A 136 -9.34 12.09 14.95
N LYS A 137 -8.77 10.95 15.40
CA LYS A 137 -7.40 10.54 15.07
C LYS A 137 -7.32 9.05 14.82
N ILE A 138 -6.93 8.68 13.62
CA ILE A 138 -6.80 7.27 13.20
C ILE A 138 -5.42 7.07 12.60
N ILE A 139 -4.71 6.03 13.04
CA ILE A 139 -3.50 5.55 12.36
C ILE A 139 -3.91 4.49 11.34
N VAL A 140 -3.58 4.73 10.07
CA VAL A 140 -3.76 3.77 8.97
C VAL A 140 -2.40 3.26 8.55
N ILE A 141 -2.23 1.93 8.50
CA ILE A 141 -0.97 1.27 8.17
C ILE A 141 -1.20 0.29 7.03
N GLY A 142 -0.44 0.43 5.94
CA GLY A 142 -0.28 -0.61 4.94
C GLY A 142 1.00 -1.38 5.25
N ALA A 143 0.92 -2.70 5.43
CA ALA A 143 2.06 -3.52 5.80
C ALA A 143 1.95 -4.94 5.26
N ASP A 144 3.01 -5.43 4.62
CA ASP A 144 3.08 -6.82 4.17
C ASP A 144 4.51 -7.38 4.28
N LYS A 145 4.60 -8.63 4.74
CA LYS A 145 5.76 -9.49 4.61
C LYS A 145 5.55 -10.44 3.43
N MET A 146 5.66 -9.88 2.22
CA MET A 146 5.39 -10.63 0.99
C MET A 146 6.34 -11.80 0.76
N SER A 147 7.57 -11.70 1.29
CA SER A 147 8.55 -12.78 1.24
C SER A 147 8.05 -14.09 1.85
N SER A 148 7.07 -14.04 2.77
CA SER A 148 6.45 -15.22 3.36
C SER A 148 5.50 -15.98 2.43
N LEU A 149 5.06 -15.35 1.33
CA LEU A 149 4.14 -15.94 0.34
C LEU A 149 4.82 -16.25 -1.00
N VAL A 150 6.09 -15.87 -1.15
CA VAL A 150 6.83 -16.01 -2.41
C VAL A 150 7.52 -17.37 -2.49
N ASP A 151 7.35 -18.05 -3.61
CA ASP A 151 8.13 -19.21 -3.97
C ASP A 151 9.45 -18.78 -4.65
N TYR A 152 10.57 -18.85 -3.95
CA TYR A 152 11.89 -18.48 -4.50
C TYR A 152 12.43 -19.49 -5.53
N THR A 153 11.64 -20.47 -5.97
CA THR A 153 11.90 -21.31 -7.14
C THR A 153 11.03 -20.96 -8.34
N ASP A 154 10.06 -20.07 -8.16
CA ASP A 154 9.21 -19.55 -9.25
C ASP A 154 9.70 -18.18 -9.72
N ARG A 155 10.39 -18.14 -10.85
CA ARG A 155 10.88 -16.92 -11.49
C ARG A 155 9.79 -15.90 -11.80
N ALA A 156 8.54 -16.33 -11.99
CA ALA A 156 7.45 -15.44 -12.37
C ALA A 156 7.05 -14.49 -11.23
N THR A 157 7.23 -14.91 -10.00
CA THR A 157 6.79 -14.18 -8.80
C THR A 157 7.92 -13.71 -7.90
N CYS A 158 9.01 -14.49 -7.73
CA CYS A 158 10.07 -14.19 -6.77
C CYS A 158 10.84 -12.88 -7.08
N VAL A 159 10.81 -12.43 -8.33
CA VAL A 159 11.49 -11.20 -8.75
C VAL A 159 10.69 -9.93 -8.43
N LEU A 160 9.45 -10.05 -7.96
CA LEU A 160 8.54 -8.91 -7.83
C LEU A 160 8.48 -8.33 -6.42
N PHE A 161 8.34 -9.18 -5.42
CA PHE A 161 7.83 -8.78 -4.11
C PHE A 161 8.93 -8.47 -3.09
N GLY A 162 8.66 -7.46 -2.26
CA GLY A 162 9.44 -7.08 -1.09
C GLY A 162 8.57 -6.89 0.15
N ASP A 163 9.22 -6.67 1.29
CA ASP A 163 8.60 -6.48 2.59
C ASP A 163 8.70 -5.03 3.03
N GLY A 164 7.65 -4.52 3.68
CA GLY A 164 7.67 -3.16 4.20
C GLY A 164 6.37 -2.74 4.86
N ALA A 165 6.38 -1.57 5.44
CA ALA A 165 5.21 -0.92 6.01
C ALA A 165 5.30 0.60 5.87
N GLY A 166 4.16 1.21 5.52
CA GLY A 166 3.97 2.65 5.60
C GLY A 166 2.75 2.97 6.46
N ALA A 167 2.81 4.06 7.19
CA ALA A 167 1.77 4.50 8.11
C ALA A 167 1.43 5.97 7.89
N VAL A 168 0.17 6.33 8.05
CA VAL A 168 -0.28 7.72 8.06
C VAL A 168 -1.11 8.01 9.30
N LEU A 169 -1.00 9.22 9.83
CA LEU A 169 -1.91 9.77 10.83
C LEU A 169 -3.00 10.54 10.09
N VAL A 170 -4.25 10.13 10.28
CA VAL A 170 -5.42 10.78 9.69
C VAL A 170 -6.17 11.50 10.81
N GLU A 171 -6.36 12.82 10.66
CA GLU A 171 -6.98 13.66 11.69
C GLU A 171 -8.17 14.44 11.15
N ALA A 172 -9.09 14.77 12.06
CA ALA A 172 -10.23 15.61 11.78
C ALA A 172 -9.81 17.08 11.65
N THR A 173 -10.37 17.77 10.65
CA THR A 173 -10.22 19.23 10.49
C THR A 173 -11.53 19.87 10.02
N GLU A 174 -11.73 21.13 10.37
CA GLU A 174 -12.80 21.98 9.84
C GLU A 174 -12.32 22.79 8.62
N GLU A 175 -11.05 22.68 8.24
CA GLU A 175 -10.51 23.36 7.07
C GLU A 175 -11.20 22.81 5.81
N GLU A 176 -11.72 23.69 4.96
CA GLU A 176 -12.40 23.32 3.73
C GLU A 176 -11.41 22.98 2.61
N ASN A 177 -11.85 22.11 1.69
CA ASN A 177 -11.09 21.75 0.49
C ASN A 177 -9.69 21.17 0.77
N VAL A 178 -9.53 20.37 1.83
CA VAL A 178 -8.33 19.61 2.15
C VAL A 178 -8.69 18.15 2.47
N GLY A 179 -7.68 17.26 2.39
CA GLY A 179 -7.82 15.85 2.72
C GLY A 179 -8.47 15.03 1.60
N VAL A 180 -9.10 13.91 1.97
CA VAL A 180 -9.79 13.02 1.04
C VAL A 180 -11.01 13.74 0.45
N GLN A 181 -11.00 13.95 -0.86
CA GLN A 181 -12.08 14.63 -1.58
C GLN A 181 -13.09 13.62 -2.10
N ASN A 182 -12.66 12.73 -2.98
CA ASN A 182 -13.48 11.67 -3.57
C ASN A 182 -12.66 10.42 -3.77
N SER A 183 -13.32 9.26 -3.69
CA SER A 183 -12.76 7.96 -4.04
C SER A 183 -13.66 7.24 -5.05
N TYR A 184 -13.06 6.56 -6.01
CA TYR A 184 -13.72 5.67 -6.95
C TYR A 184 -13.13 4.28 -6.78
N LEU A 185 -13.82 3.43 -6.01
CA LEU A 185 -13.37 2.10 -5.62
C LEU A 185 -14.24 1.04 -6.26
N ARG A 186 -13.65 -0.03 -6.79
CA ARG A 186 -14.34 -1.11 -7.53
C ARG A 186 -13.78 -2.47 -7.19
N THR A 187 -14.63 -3.47 -7.29
CA THR A 187 -14.28 -4.88 -7.11
C THR A 187 -14.89 -5.70 -8.24
N ASP A 188 -14.07 -6.54 -8.90
CA ASP A 188 -14.49 -7.57 -9.83
C ASP A 188 -14.12 -8.96 -9.27
N GLY A 189 -15.11 -9.69 -8.76
CA GLY A 189 -14.91 -11.02 -8.17
C GLY A 189 -14.45 -12.09 -9.16
N GLN A 190 -14.40 -11.81 -10.46
CA GLN A 190 -13.90 -12.75 -11.48
C GLN A 190 -12.36 -12.84 -11.51
N GLY A 191 -11.66 -12.01 -10.74
CA GLY A 191 -10.20 -12.00 -10.65
C GLY A 191 -9.58 -13.22 -9.97
N LEU A 192 -10.34 -13.99 -9.20
CA LEU A 192 -9.86 -15.15 -8.44
C LEU A 192 -8.96 -16.13 -9.21
N PRO A 193 -9.25 -16.54 -10.45
CA PRO A 193 -8.39 -17.51 -11.15
C PRO A 193 -6.99 -16.98 -11.49
N PHE A 194 -6.79 -15.67 -11.51
CA PHE A 194 -5.60 -15.03 -12.05
C PHE A 194 -4.61 -14.55 -11.02
N LEU A 195 -5.07 -14.28 -9.77
CA LEU A 195 -4.22 -13.80 -8.69
C LEU A 195 -4.78 -14.25 -7.34
N HIS A 196 -4.15 -15.26 -6.73
CA HIS A 196 -4.62 -15.86 -5.47
C HIS A 196 -3.53 -16.66 -4.75
N MET A 197 -3.80 -17.04 -3.52
CA MET A 197 -3.11 -18.12 -2.81
C MET A 197 -4.13 -19.24 -2.57
N LYS A 198 -3.85 -20.44 -3.09
CA LYS A 198 -4.84 -21.52 -3.15
C LYS A 198 -5.16 -22.17 -1.82
N ALA A 199 -4.15 -22.34 -0.95
CA ALA A 199 -4.30 -22.99 0.34
C ALA A 199 -4.07 -22.02 1.52
N GLY A 200 -4.47 -22.45 2.71
CA GLY A 200 -4.35 -21.67 3.95
C GLY A 200 -5.66 -21.02 4.39
N GLY A 201 -6.67 -20.96 3.51
CA GLY A 201 -8.03 -20.49 3.82
C GLY A 201 -8.99 -21.63 4.18
N SER A 202 -10.27 -21.28 4.38
CA SER A 202 -11.33 -22.23 4.75
C SER A 202 -11.73 -23.20 3.63
N VAL A 203 -11.54 -22.82 2.37
CA VAL A 203 -11.82 -23.68 1.21
C VAL A 203 -10.76 -24.78 1.06
N CYS A 204 -9.50 -24.45 1.36
CA CYS A 204 -8.38 -25.36 1.29
C CYS A 204 -7.50 -25.18 2.54
N PRO A 205 -7.87 -25.80 3.68
CA PRO A 205 -7.09 -25.70 4.91
C PRO A 205 -5.68 -26.29 4.78
N PRO A 206 -4.72 -25.87 5.62
CA PRO A 206 -3.38 -26.44 5.64
C PRO A 206 -3.39 -27.94 5.91
N SER A 207 -2.60 -28.70 5.16
CA SER A 207 -2.37 -30.14 5.31
C SER A 207 -1.01 -30.52 4.71
N HIS A 208 -0.50 -31.71 5.00
CA HIS A 208 0.70 -32.23 4.35
C HIS A 208 0.58 -32.16 2.82
N PHE A 209 -0.59 -32.57 2.28
CA PHE A 209 -0.86 -32.47 0.85
C PHE A 209 -0.67 -31.04 0.31
N THR A 210 -1.23 -30.03 0.98
CA THR A 210 -1.16 -28.64 0.49
C THR A 210 0.25 -28.06 0.58
N VAL A 211 1.05 -28.48 1.57
CA VAL A 211 2.46 -28.10 1.71
C VAL A 211 3.30 -28.77 0.63
N ASP A 212 3.19 -30.08 0.49
CA ASP A 212 3.94 -30.89 -0.49
C ASP A 212 3.68 -30.44 -1.93
N HIS A 213 2.44 -30.00 -2.21
CA HIS A 213 2.02 -29.47 -3.51
C HIS A 213 2.23 -27.95 -3.67
N ARG A 214 2.92 -27.30 -2.70
CA ARG A 214 3.30 -25.89 -2.77
C ARG A 214 2.11 -24.92 -2.94
N LEU A 215 0.93 -25.26 -2.42
CA LEU A 215 -0.30 -24.49 -2.62
C LEU A 215 -0.41 -23.25 -1.71
N HIS A 216 0.57 -23.03 -0.81
CA HIS A 216 0.67 -21.90 0.10
C HIS A 216 1.44 -20.70 -0.47
N TYR A 217 1.87 -20.78 -1.72
CA TYR A 217 2.53 -19.68 -2.40
C TYR A 217 1.55 -18.89 -3.27
N LEU A 218 1.88 -17.63 -3.47
CA LEU A 218 1.14 -16.74 -4.34
C LEU A 218 1.21 -17.21 -5.79
N TYR A 219 0.05 -17.30 -6.43
CA TYR A 219 -0.09 -17.56 -7.86
C TYR A 219 -0.49 -16.28 -8.58
N GLN A 220 0.18 -16.00 -9.72
CA GLN A 220 -0.13 -14.84 -10.56
C GLN A 220 -0.04 -15.22 -12.05
N GLU A 221 -1.14 -15.04 -12.78
CA GLU A 221 -1.14 -15.09 -14.24
C GLU A 221 -0.78 -13.71 -14.80
N GLY A 222 0.53 -13.43 -14.88
CA GLY A 222 1.08 -12.08 -15.07
C GLY A 222 0.57 -11.33 -16.28
N ARG A 223 0.28 -12.00 -17.42
CA ARG A 223 -0.22 -11.34 -18.63
C ARG A 223 -1.63 -10.80 -18.45
N THR A 224 -2.53 -11.58 -17.88
CA THR A 224 -3.92 -11.19 -17.61
C THR A 224 -3.96 -10.10 -16.54
N VAL A 225 -3.24 -10.29 -15.43
CA VAL A 225 -3.13 -9.29 -14.34
C VAL A 225 -2.62 -7.95 -14.89
N PHE A 226 -1.55 -7.95 -15.71
CA PHE A 226 -1.02 -6.74 -16.34
C PHE A 226 -2.08 -6.00 -17.18
N ARG A 227 -2.81 -6.74 -18.03
CA ARG A 227 -3.83 -6.14 -18.91
C ARG A 227 -4.97 -5.50 -18.11
N TYR A 228 -5.47 -6.17 -17.08
CA TYR A 228 -6.51 -5.63 -16.21
C TYR A 228 -5.98 -4.42 -15.43
N ALA A 229 -4.81 -4.52 -14.81
CA ALA A 229 -4.21 -3.42 -14.04
C ALA A 229 -4.06 -2.15 -14.89
N VAL A 230 -3.49 -2.24 -16.11
CA VAL A 230 -3.35 -1.08 -17.00
C VAL A 230 -4.72 -0.51 -17.39
N THR A 231 -5.69 -1.37 -17.71
CA THR A 231 -7.01 -0.90 -18.15
C THR A 231 -7.77 -0.23 -17.01
N ASP A 232 -7.88 -0.90 -15.87
CA ASP A 232 -8.73 -0.48 -14.78
C ASP A 232 -8.14 0.73 -14.05
N MET A 233 -6.85 0.70 -13.68
CA MET A 233 -6.20 1.87 -13.06
C MET A 233 -6.26 3.11 -13.97
N SER A 234 -6.08 2.95 -15.29
CA SER A 234 -6.21 4.10 -16.21
C SER A 234 -7.62 4.67 -16.20
N ASN A 235 -8.63 3.80 -16.27
CA ASN A 235 -10.03 4.22 -16.25
C ASN A 235 -10.40 4.87 -14.91
N ASP A 236 -9.87 4.35 -13.79
CA ASP A 236 -10.10 4.91 -12.46
C ASP A 236 -9.48 6.29 -12.30
N VAL A 237 -8.23 6.50 -12.79
CA VAL A 237 -7.60 7.82 -12.79
C VAL A 237 -8.41 8.80 -13.62
N LEU A 238 -8.82 8.44 -14.84
CA LEU A 238 -9.65 9.30 -15.67
C LEU A 238 -10.99 9.60 -15.00
N LYS A 239 -11.60 8.59 -14.34
CA LYS A 239 -12.88 8.76 -13.65
C LYS A 239 -12.76 9.69 -12.44
N ILE A 240 -11.71 9.58 -11.65
CA ILE A 240 -11.52 10.46 -10.50
C ILE A 240 -11.23 11.91 -10.93
N LEU A 241 -10.50 12.12 -12.04
CA LEU A 241 -10.33 13.45 -12.64
C LEU A 241 -11.68 14.05 -13.07
N GLU A 242 -12.48 13.28 -13.80
CA GLU A 242 -13.83 13.69 -14.24
C GLU A 242 -14.72 14.08 -13.04
N MET A 243 -14.77 13.23 -12.00
CA MET A 243 -15.60 13.45 -10.80
C MET A 243 -15.25 14.75 -10.06
N ASN A 244 -14.02 15.22 -10.20
CA ASN A 244 -13.53 16.40 -9.49
C ASN A 244 -13.32 17.61 -10.42
N ASN A 245 -13.75 17.53 -11.68
CA ASN A 245 -13.55 18.56 -12.72
C ASN A 245 -12.06 18.96 -12.87
N LEU A 246 -11.15 17.97 -12.78
CA LEU A 246 -9.73 18.15 -12.95
C LEU A 246 -9.28 17.69 -14.34
N THR A 247 -8.23 18.32 -14.82
CA THR A 247 -7.45 17.88 -15.98
C THR A 247 -6.11 17.28 -15.53
N ALA A 248 -5.36 16.65 -16.42
CA ALA A 248 -4.02 16.15 -16.11
C ALA A 248 -3.04 17.27 -15.67
N ASP A 249 -3.26 18.49 -16.16
CA ASP A 249 -2.43 19.64 -15.79
C ASP A 249 -2.63 20.08 -14.34
N ASP A 250 -3.84 19.89 -13.81
CA ASP A 250 -4.20 20.23 -12.42
C ASP A 250 -3.58 19.27 -11.40
N VAL A 251 -3.14 18.07 -11.82
CA VAL A 251 -2.51 17.07 -10.94
C VAL A 251 -1.08 17.50 -10.63
N ASN A 252 -0.74 17.58 -9.34
CA ASN A 252 0.62 17.81 -8.88
C ASN A 252 1.38 16.50 -8.73
N TRP A 253 0.73 15.47 -8.16
CA TRP A 253 1.35 14.17 -7.89
C TRP A 253 0.41 13.00 -8.15
N VAL A 254 0.95 11.93 -8.70
CA VAL A 254 0.34 10.60 -8.71
C VAL A 254 1.19 9.69 -7.85
N ILE A 255 0.55 9.00 -6.90
CA ILE A 255 1.18 8.00 -6.03
C ILE A 255 0.47 6.67 -6.29
N PRO A 256 0.98 5.87 -7.24
CA PRO A 256 0.35 4.62 -7.63
C PRO A 256 0.78 3.46 -6.72
N HIS A 257 0.03 2.38 -6.75
CA HIS A 257 0.54 1.09 -6.33
C HIS A 257 1.74 0.66 -7.20
N GLU A 258 2.81 0.28 -6.55
CA GLU A 258 4.11 -0.03 -7.16
C GLU A 258 4.22 -1.55 -7.49
N ALA A 259 3.44 -2.03 -8.46
CA ALA A 259 3.46 -3.43 -8.89
C ALA A 259 4.47 -3.73 -9.98
N ASN A 260 4.62 -2.79 -10.92
CA ASN A 260 5.45 -2.92 -12.11
C ASN A 260 5.58 -1.53 -12.77
N LEU A 261 6.81 -1.08 -13.03
CA LEU A 261 7.06 0.23 -13.64
C LEU A 261 6.32 0.42 -14.97
N ARG A 262 6.22 -0.63 -15.79
CA ARG A 262 5.51 -0.57 -17.08
C ARG A 262 4.00 -0.37 -16.93
N ILE A 263 3.40 -0.83 -15.81
CA ILE A 263 1.99 -0.53 -15.50
C ILE A 263 1.86 0.95 -15.18
N ILE A 264 2.74 1.49 -14.33
CA ILE A 264 2.74 2.89 -13.92
C ILE A 264 2.86 3.81 -15.15
N GLU A 265 3.85 3.54 -16.02
CA GLU A 265 4.06 4.28 -17.27
C GLU A 265 2.86 4.23 -18.21
N ALA A 266 2.24 3.05 -18.36
CA ALA A 266 1.07 2.90 -19.22
C ALA A 266 -0.16 3.64 -18.70
N VAL A 267 -0.40 3.58 -17.37
CA VAL A 267 -1.52 4.26 -16.69
C VAL A 267 -1.38 5.78 -16.82
N THR A 268 -0.23 6.32 -16.48
CA THR A 268 0.01 7.77 -16.47
C THR A 268 0.02 8.34 -17.88
N LYS A 269 0.62 7.63 -18.85
CA LYS A 269 0.56 7.98 -20.27
C LYS A 269 -0.89 8.05 -20.79
N ARG A 270 -1.72 7.07 -20.43
CA ARG A 270 -3.13 7.05 -20.85
C ARG A 270 -3.95 8.15 -20.18
N ALA A 271 -3.62 8.53 -18.96
CA ALA A 271 -4.22 9.65 -18.25
C ALA A 271 -3.71 11.03 -18.70
N GLY A 272 -2.68 11.07 -19.56
CA GLY A 272 -2.04 12.31 -20.02
C GLY A 272 -1.20 12.99 -18.94
N ILE A 273 -0.80 12.28 -17.88
CA ILE A 273 -0.02 12.83 -16.77
C ILE A 273 1.47 12.54 -17.01
N PRO A 274 2.35 13.56 -17.00
CA PRO A 274 3.79 13.39 -17.16
C PRO A 274 4.41 12.54 -16.05
N LEU A 275 5.44 11.75 -16.38
CA LEU A 275 6.07 10.83 -15.44
C LEU A 275 6.84 11.55 -14.30
N ASP A 276 7.26 12.78 -14.50
CA ASP A 276 7.90 13.61 -13.46
C ASP A 276 6.95 14.04 -12.33
N LYS A 277 5.64 13.93 -12.56
CA LYS A 277 4.60 14.08 -11.52
C LYS A 277 4.27 12.76 -10.80
N VAL A 278 4.94 11.67 -11.11
CA VAL A 278 4.66 10.34 -10.53
C VAL A 278 5.74 9.98 -9.52
N VAL A 279 5.31 9.60 -8.32
CA VAL A 279 6.25 9.03 -7.34
C VAL A 279 6.51 7.58 -7.73
N VAL A 280 7.80 7.24 -7.86
CA VAL A 280 8.26 5.88 -8.21
C VAL A 280 9.40 5.50 -7.29
N ASN A 281 9.26 4.37 -6.59
CA ASN A 281 10.28 3.79 -5.71
C ASN A 281 10.37 2.25 -5.83
N ILE A 282 9.71 1.70 -6.84
CA ILE A 282 9.67 0.25 -7.09
C ILE A 282 11.08 -0.33 -7.32
N ASP A 283 12.02 0.45 -7.84
CA ASP A 283 13.39 0.02 -8.09
C ASP A 283 14.14 -0.34 -6.79
N HIS A 284 13.76 0.26 -5.64
CA HIS A 284 14.37 0.05 -4.33
C HIS A 284 13.62 -0.91 -3.41
N TYR A 285 12.28 -1.00 -3.55
CA TYR A 285 11.46 -1.76 -2.61
C TYR A 285 10.73 -2.94 -3.24
N GLY A 286 10.63 -2.96 -4.58
CA GLY A 286 9.78 -3.91 -5.29
C GLY A 286 8.29 -3.69 -4.95
N ASN A 287 7.50 -4.72 -5.17
CA ASN A 287 6.08 -4.71 -4.83
C ASN A 287 5.88 -5.13 -3.37
N THR A 288 5.64 -4.17 -2.49
CA THR A 288 5.32 -4.40 -1.07
C THR A 288 3.81 -4.48 -0.80
N SER A 289 3.01 -4.80 -1.83
CA SER A 289 1.55 -4.99 -1.73
C SER A 289 0.83 -3.77 -1.14
N ALA A 290 0.11 -3.90 -0.01
CA ALA A 290 -0.62 -2.79 0.61
C ALA A 290 0.30 -1.66 1.15
N ALA A 291 1.58 -1.92 1.33
CA ALA A 291 2.54 -0.92 1.81
C ALA A 291 3.09 0.00 0.70
N THR A 292 2.89 -0.30 -0.59
CA THR A 292 3.52 0.46 -1.69
C THR A 292 3.14 1.94 -1.69
N ILE A 293 1.85 2.27 -1.63
CA ILE A 293 1.39 3.66 -1.63
C ILE A 293 1.90 4.43 -0.39
N PRO A 294 1.72 3.94 0.85
CA PRO A 294 2.21 4.69 2.01
C PRO A 294 3.74 4.74 2.10
N LEU A 295 4.50 3.80 1.53
CA LEU A 295 5.96 3.90 1.41
C LEU A 295 6.37 4.92 0.34
N ALA A 296 5.69 4.96 -0.81
CA ALA A 296 5.90 5.98 -1.83
C ALA A 296 5.58 7.38 -1.29
N LEU A 297 4.51 7.48 -0.48
CA LEU A 297 4.16 8.71 0.22
C LEU A 297 5.23 9.13 1.23
N TRP A 298 5.79 8.17 1.99
CA TRP A 298 6.88 8.40 2.94
C TRP A 298 8.15 8.94 2.27
N ASP A 299 8.50 8.43 1.09
CA ASP A 299 9.65 8.92 0.31
C ASP A 299 9.40 10.29 -0.32
N ALA A 300 8.15 10.57 -0.71
CA ALA A 300 7.78 11.81 -1.38
C ALA A 300 7.38 12.94 -0.42
N GLU A 301 7.11 12.66 0.86
CA GLU A 301 6.51 13.62 1.80
C GLU A 301 7.17 14.99 1.79
N SER A 302 8.51 15.04 1.82
CA SER A 302 9.26 16.30 1.82
C SER A 302 9.09 17.16 0.57
N LYS A 303 8.57 16.60 -0.51
CA LYS A 303 8.31 17.30 -1.79
C LYS A 303 6.88 17.83 -1.88
N LEU A 304 5.97 17.28 -1.09
CA LEU A 304 4.55 17.63 -1.11
C LEU A 304 4.32 18.98 -0.44
N LYS A 305 3.45 19.81 -1.03
CA LYS A 305 3.11 21.14 -0.53
C LYS A 305 1.62 21.22 -0.22
N LYS A 306 1.28 22.03 0.79
CA LYS A 306 -0.12 22.34 1.09
C LYS A 306 -0.84 22.82 -0.17
N GLY A 307 -1.98 22.21 -0.48
CA GLY A 307 -2.79 22.50 -1.64
C GLY A 307 -2.48 21.67 -2.88
N ASP A 308 -1.44 20.81 -2.85
CA ASP A 308 -1.16 19.89 -3.97
C ASP A 308 -2.35 18.95 -4.21
N ASN A 309 -2.69 18.77 -5.48
CA ASN A 309 -3.64 17.77 -5.95
C ASN A 309 -2.91 16.43 -6.12
N VAL A 310 -3.22 15.47 -5.26
CA VAL A 310 -2.60 14.15 -5.24
C VAL A 310 -3.61 13.09 -5.68
N ILE A 311 -3.25 12.26 -6.63
CA ILE A 311 -4.05 11.10 -7.06
C ILE A 311 -3.38 9.82 -6.54
N PHE A 312 -4.09 9.08 -5.73
CA PHE A 312 -3.74 7.69 -5.40
C PHE A 312 -4.46 6.75 -6.35
N THR A 313 -3.79 5.69 -6.81
CA THR A 313 -4.44 4.64 -7.63
C THR A 313 -3.80 3.29 -7.38
N ALA A 314 -4.60 2.24 -7.38
CA ALA A 314 -4.15 0.89 -7.11
C ALA A 314 -4.98 -0.17 -7.86
N PHE A 315 -4.35 -1.35 -8.05
CA PHE A 315 -4.98 -2.56 -8.52
C PHE A 315 -4.43 -3.75 -7.72
N GLY A 316 -5.26 -4.73 -7.40
CA GLY A 316 -4.86 -5.89 -6.62
C GLY A 316 -5.73 -7.12 -6.81
N ALA A 317 -5.37 -8.18 -6.07
CA ALA A 317 -6.14 -9.43 -6.06
C ALA A 317 -7.58 -9.19 -5.63
N GLY A 318 -8.52 -9.85 -6.39
CA GLY A 318 -9.94 -9.73 -6.17
C GLY A 318 -10.72 -9.96 -7.49
N PHE A 319 -10.63 -9.18 -8.61
CA PHE A 319 -9.76 -7.98 -8.59
C PHE A 319 -10.39 -6.86 -7.78
N VAL A 320 -9.55 -6.08 -7.15
CA VAL A 320 -9.91 -4.81 -6.52
C VAL A 320 -9.09 -3.70 -7.16
N HIS A 321 -9.72 -2.54 -7.42
CA HIS A 321 -9.02 -1.42 -8.04
C HIS A 321 -9.68 -0.09 -7.66
N GLY A 322 -9.02 1.02 -7.94
CA GLY A 322 -9.59 2.33 -7.71
C GLY A 322 -8.59 3.47 -7.80
N ALA A 323 -9.15 4.66 -7.68
CA ALA A 323 -8.40 5.89 -7.49
C ALA A 323 -9.07 6.78 -6.45
N SER A 324 -8.26 7.62 -5.78
CA SER A 324 -8.74 8.65 -4.85
C SER A 324 -8.07 9.97 -5.14
N PHE A 325 -8.85 11.03 -5.07
CA PHE A 325 -8.33 12.40 -5.10
C PHE A 325 -8.16 12.91 -3.68
N TYR A 326 -6.96 13.37 -3.41
CA TYR A 326 -6.56 13.93 -2.13
C TYR A 326 -5.98 15.34 -2.32
N LYS A 327 -6.45 16.31 -1.54
CA LYS A 327 -5.85 17.64 -1.47
C LYS A 327 -4.91 17.71 -0.27
N TRP A 328 -3.61 17.84 -0.55
CA TRP A 328 -2.58 17.78 0.48
C TRP A 328 -2.71 18.91 1.51
N ALA A 329 -2.57 18.61 2.80
CA ALA A 329 -2.97 19.51 3.88
C ALA A 329 -1.84 20.32 4.51
N TYR A 330 -0.56 19.97 4.26
CA TYR A 330 0.58 20.62 4.91
C TYR A 330 1.82 20.66 4.00
N ASP A 331 2.82 21.47 4.40
CA ASP A 331 4.11 21.50 3.72
C ASP A 331 5.02 20.40 4.27
N GLY A 332 5.23 19.36 3.50
CA GLY A 332 5.98 18.17 3.88
C GLY A 332 7.45 18.42 4.20
N ALA A 333 8.04 19.50 3.67
CA ALA A 333 9.41 19.91 3.99
C ALA A 333 9.65 20.16 5.51
N ALA A 334 8.59 20.42 6.28
CA ALA A 334 8.68 20.54 7.74
C ALA A 334 9.03 19.22 8.43
N TYR A 335 8.84 18.09 7.75
CA TYR A 335 9.06 16.72 8.24
C TYR A 335 10.16 15.97 7.46
N GLY A 336 11.10 16.68 6.86
CA GLY A 336 12.21 16.07 6.13
C GLY A 336 12.88 14.91 6.90
N LYS A 337 13.32 13.86 6.15
CA LYS A 337 14.01 12.68 6.71
C LYS A 337 15.28 13.07 7.46
#